data_a9b960d8e1cf69fcc478b68a0117c7e0
#
_entry.id   a9b960d8e1cf69fcc478b68a0117c7e0
#
_cell.length_a   1.000
_cell.length_b   1.000
_cell.length_c   1.000
_cell.angle_alpha   90.00
_cell.angle_beta   90.00
_cell.angle_gamma   90.00
#
_symmetry.space_group_name_H-M   'P 1'
#
loop_
_entity.id
_entity.type
_entity.pdbx_description
1 polymer ?
#
loop_
_entity_poly.entity_id
_entity_poly.type
_entity_poly.pdbx_seq_one_letter_code
_entity_poly.pdbx_strand_id
1 'polypeptide(L)'
;MDEKDIAPELLERIRADFLALLGDAQQEADTYTAAAAYAELVGSALADAFRRNLTADILPDGRLYWNIADRVVRPLLEEDYARIADAAAAAQQALNRQARIGIAPQRAVLDADRVNGLLNKLAEAERFEDAAWALAEPVHTFSRMAVDDVLKANVDFQGRAGLRPRVVRIAESGCCKWCSALAGTYDYPHVPKDVYRRHERCRCRVEYDPGEGRRQNVWNKTWTEEPEVLQSRKELAETPLPNKVHIPGDIPMQSVLPEYLRTASPGVGSITYDTGYDMVRHADEVKTAQWLHDHLGGNIVLLNEVNNYKAMTPDYIWNGKMWDLKTASTEKSANSAVRHGLKQIQENPGGIILNYGQNIISADLLKDVLRKRLTASATQDVDILVICKDELLMVQRFIAKK
;
A
#
# COMPACT_ATOMS: atom_id res chain seq x y z
N MET A 1 -7.81 -15.12 -46.50
CA MET A 1 -8.51 -13.84 -46.35
C MET A 1 -7.82 -13.15 -45.21
N ASP A 2 -7.11 -12.05 -45.49
CA ASP A 2 -6.52 -11.25 -44.42
C ASP A 2 -7.66 -10.66 -43.60
N GLU A 3 -7.78 -11.12 -42.38
CA GLU A 3 -8.75 -10.63 -41.42
C GLU A 3 -8.37 -9.17 -41.13
N LYS A 4 -9.19 -8.22 -41.61
CA LYS A 4 -8.93 -6.78 -41.45
C LYS A 4 -8.86 -6.49 -39.95
N ASP A 5 -7.73 -5.94 -39.46
CA ASP A 5 -7.58 -5.51 -38.07
C ASP A 5 -8.56 -4.38 -37.78
N ILE A 6 -9.61 -4.67 -37.01
CA ILE A 6 -10.70 -3.75 -36.70
C ILE A 6 -10.34 -2.77 -35.57
N ALA A 7 -9.32 -3.05 -34.77
CA ALA A 7 -9.05 -2.31 -33.54
C ALA A 7 -8.74 -0.82 -33.76
N PRO A 8 -7.92 -0.39 -34.73
CA PRO A 8 -7.65 1.03 -34.92
C PRO A 8 -8.89 1.85 -35.32
N GLU A 9 -9.66 1.32 -36.27
CA GLU A 9 -10.87 1.97 -36.78
C GLU A 9 -11.96 2.07 -35.71
N LEU A 10 -12.06 1.01 -34.89
CA LEU A 10 -13.00 0.93 -33.78
C LEU A 10 -12.61 1.92 -32.65
N LEU A 11 -11.34 1.99 -32.30
CA LEU A 11 -10.82 2.93 -31.29
C LEU A 11 -11.14 4.38 -31.67
N GLU A 12 -10.83 4.77 -32.93
CA GLU A 12 -11.07 6.14 -33.38
C GLU A 12 -12.56 6.47 -33.42
N ARG A 13 -13.41 5.53 -33.81
CA ARG A 13 -14.85 5.71 -33.82
C ARG A 13 -15.42 5.91 -32.39
N ILE A 14 -15.00 5.08 -31.44
CA ILE A 14 -15.43 5.21 -30.05
C ILE A 14 -14.93 6.52 -29.45
N ARG A 15 -13.64 6.87 -29.70
CA ARG A 15 -13.05 8.12 -29.22
C ARG A 15 -13.82 9.35 -29.76
N ALA A 16 -14.14 9.37 -31.07
CA ALA A 16 -14.90 10.47 -31.66
C ALA A 16 -16.28 10.62 -31.02
N ASP A 17 -16.98 9.49 -30.79
CA ASP A 17 -18.30 9.52 -30.16
C ASP A 17 -18.22 9.91 -28.69
N PHE A 18 -17.20 9.40 -27.95
CA PHE A 18 -16.90 9.80 -26.58
C PHE A 18 -16.68 11.31 -26.44
N LEU A 19 -15.85 11.90 -27.32
CA LEU A 19 -15.58 13.33 -27.30
C LEU A 19 -16.80 14.15 -27.69
N ALA A 20 -17.57 13.68 -28.65
CA ALA A 20 -18.82 14.32 -29.05
C ALA A 20 -19.90 14.31 -27.94
N LEU A 21 -19.98 13.20 -27.19
CA LEU A 21 -20.89 13.08 -26.06
C LEU A 21 -20.44 13.91 -24.85
N LEU A 22 -19.13 14.03 -24.63
CA LEU A 22 -18.57 14.87 -23.58
C LEU A 22 -18.79 16.37 -23.88
N GLY A 23 -18.76 16.76 -25.17
CA GLY A 23 -18.96 18.12 -25.61
C GLY A 23 -17.97 19.11 -24.99
N ASP A 24 -18.44 20.32 -24.70
CA ASP A 24 -17.66 21.41 -24.10
C ASP A 24 -17.61 21.30 -22.56
N ALA A 25 -17.76 20.08 -21.97
CA ALA A 25 -17.70 19.92 -20.53
C ALA A 25 -16.34 20.42 -20.00
N GLN A 26 -16.40 21.46 -19.15
CA GLN A 26 -15.18 22.08 -18.63
C GLN A 26 -14.48 21.16 -17.65
N GLN A 27 -13.19 20.94 -17.87
CA GLN A 27 -12.30 20.18 -17.00
C GLN A 27 -11.91 20.96 -15.74
N GLU A 28 -12.22 22.25 -15.67
CA GLU A 28 -11.87 23.09 -14.53
C GLU A 28 -12.74 22.77 -13.32
N ALA A 29 -12.11 22.26 -12.27
CA ALA A 29 -12.75 22.01 -10.98
C ALA A 29 -12.00 22.78 -9.90
N ASP A 30 -12.73 23.49 -9.04
CA ASP A 30 -12.18 24.21 -7.87
C ASP A 30 -12.38 23.44 -6.56
N THR A 31 -13.19 22.38 -6.60
CA THR A 31 -13.51 21.51 -5.47
C THR A 31 -13.52 20.03 -5.89
N TYR A 32 -13.33 19.12 -4.94
CA TYR A 32 -13.48 17.69 -5.20
C TYR A 32 -14.93 17.30 -5.55
N THR A 33 -15.92 18.05 -5.08
CA THR A 33 -17.31 17.88 -5.52
C THR A 33 -17.47 18.18 -7.02
N ALA A 34 -16.86 19.25 -7.51
CA ALA A 34 -16.88 19.59 -8.94
C ALA A 34 -16.12 18.57 -9.78
N ALA A 35 -14.95 18.11 -9.31
CA ALA A 35 -14.19 17.03 -9.95
C ALA A 35 -14.99 15.71 -10.01
N ALA A 36 -15.73 15.38 -8.96
CA ALA A 36 -16.57 14.19 -8.93
C ALA A 36 -17.77 14.31 -9.90
N ALA A 37 -18.37 15.49 -10.03
CA ALA A 37 -19.42 15.74 -11.00
C ALA A 37 -18.87 15.64 -12.45
N TYR A 38 -17.69 16.16 -12.70
CA TYR A 38 -17.00 15.99 -13.98
C TYR A 38 -16.69 14.52 -14.29
N ALA A 39 -16.21 13.75 -13.31
CA ALA A 39 -15.96 12.31 -13.45
C ALA A 39 -17.25 11.54 -13.83
N GLU A 40 -18.40 11.95 -13.31
CA GLU A 40 -19.69 11.37 -13.67
C GLU A 40 -20.02 11.63 -15.15
N LEU A 41 -19.80 12.86 -15.63
CA LEU A 41 -20.03 13.21 -17.03
C LEU A 41 -19.10 12.44 -17.96
N VAL A 42 -17.80 12.40 -17.65
CA VAL A 42 -16.79 11.68 -18.46
C VAL A 42 -17.09 10.20 -18.50
N GLY A 43 -17.34 9.57 -17.34
CA GLY A 43 -17.69 8.15 -17.26
C GLY A 43 -19.00 7.81 -18.00
N SER A 44 -20.00 8.68 -17.91
CA SER A 44 -21.25 8.51 -18.67
C SER A 44 -21.01 8.58 -20.18
N ALA A 45 -20.27 9.58 -20.65
CA ALA A 45 -19.96 9.75 -22.06
C ALA A 45 -19.19 8.54 -22.62
N LEU A 46 -18.18 8.04 -21.84
CA LEU A 46 -17.40 6.89 -22.26
C LEU A 46 -18.24 5.60 -22.27
N ALA A 47 -19.04 5.35 -21.25
CA ALA A 47 -19.92 4.17 -21.19
C ALA A 47 -20.94 4.18 -22.34
N ASP A 48 -21.51 5.34 -22.67
CA ASP A 48 -22.42 5.50 -23.78
C ASP A 48 -21.73 5.32 -25.14
N ALA A 49 -20.49 5.81 -25.30
CA ALA A 49 -19.70 5.62 -26.52
C ALA A 49 -19.39 4.12 -26.72
N PHE A 50 -19.02 3.40 -25.65
CA PHE A 50 -18.86 1.93 -25.72
C PHE A 50 -20.15 1.25 -26.13
N ARG A 51 -21.27 1.57 -25.48
CA ARG A 51 -22.57 0.95 -25.75
C ARG A 51 -23.02 1.14 -27.20
N ARG A 52 -22.72 2.30 -27.81
CA ARG A 52 -23.12 2.62 -29.20
C ARG A 52 -22.23 1.94 -30.23
N ASN A 53 -20.97 1.72 -29.92
CA ASN A 53 -19.97 1.35 -30.90
C ASN A 53 -19.38 -0.06 -30.70
N LEU A 54 -19.54 -0.69 -29.53
CA LEU A 54 -19.14 -2.07 -29.26
C LEU A 54 -20.39 -2.94 -29.22
N THR A 55 -20.59 -3.72 -30.28
CA THR A 55 -21.71 -4.65 -30.43
C THR A 55 -21.19 -5.99 -30.95
N ALA A 56 -21.88 -7.09 -30.68
CA ALA A 56 -21.41 -8.42 -31.05
C ALA A 56 -21.28 -8.60 -32.57
N ASP A 57 -22.08 -7.92 -33.36
CA ASP A 57 -22.10 -8.02 -34.83
C ASP A 57 -20.85 -7.45 -35.51
N ILE A 58 -20.13 -6.55 -34.85
CA ILE A 58 -18.87 -5.99 -35.35
C ILE A 58 -17.63 -6.72 -34.87
N LEU A 59 -17.81 -7.59 -33.85
CA LEU A 59 -16.70 -8.32 -33.23
C LEU A 59 -16.52 -9.71 -33.88
N PRO A 60 -15.27 -10.19 -34.03
CA PRO A 60 -15.02 -11.54 -34.53
C PRO A 60 -15.76 -12.58 -33.67
N ASP A 61 -16.54 -13.43 -34.30
CA ASP A 61 -17.36 -14.47 -33.66
C ASP A 61 -18.27 -13.97 -32.52
N GLY A 62 -18.60 -12.66 -32.51
CA GLY A 62 -19.37 -12.04 -31.45
C GLY A 62 -18.66 -11.93 -30.09
N ARG A 63 -17.31 -12.01 -30.10
CA ARG A 63 -16.48 -11.99 -28.89
C ARG A 63 -15.53 -10.82 -28.88
N LEU A 64 -15.35 -10.21 -27.72
CA LEU A 64 -14.31 -9.21 -27.52
C LEU A 64 -13.03 -9.91 -27.03
N TYR A 65 -12.16 -10.29 -27.96
CA TYR A 65 -10.88 -10.91 -27.65
C TYR A 65 -9.97 -9.93 -26.89
N TRP A 66 -9.10 -10.46 -26.05
CA TRP A 66 -8.22 -9.66 -25.18
C TRP A 66 -7.35 -8.67 -25.96
N ASN A 67 -6.79 -9.07 -27.08
CA ASN A 67 -5.98 -8.21 -27.93
C ASN A 67 -6.77 -7.03 -28.56
N ILE A 68 -8.05 -7.21 -28.83
CA ILE A 68 -8.94 -6.13 -29.27
C ILE A 68 -9.29 -5.23 -28.10
N ALA A 69 -9.67 -5.81 -26.94
CA ALA A 69 -9.98 -5.08 -25.72
C ALA A 69 -8.77 -4.23 -25.26
N ASP A 70 -7.57 -4.78 -25.29
CA ASP A 70 -6.32 -4.09 -24.94
C ASP A 70 -6.02 -2.89 -25.84
N ARG A 71 -6.31 -2.99 -27.12
CA ARG A 71 -6.03 -1.95 -28.12
C ARG A 71 -7.15 -0.93 -28.28
N VAL A 72 -8.37 -1.23 -27.81
CA VAL A 72 -9.54 -0.38 -27.94
C VAL A 72 -10.00 0.18 -26.60
N VAL A 73 -10.20 -0.67 -25.60
CA VAL A 73 -10.79 -0.26 -24.32
C VAL A 73 -9.74 0.38 -23.41
N ARG A 74 -8.52 -0.20 -23.33
CA ARG A 74 -7.45 0.34 -22.48
C ARG A 74 -7.12 1.80 -22.77
N PRO A 75 -6.82 2.23 -24.01
CA PRO A 75 -6.45 3.62 -24.29
C PRO A 75 -7.54 4.59 -23.88
N LEU A 76 -8.81 4.20 -24.03
CA LEU A 76 -9.95 5.04 -23.66
C LEU A 76 -10.14 5.15 -22.14
N LEU A 77 -9.91 4.08 -21.39
CA LEU A 77 -9.90 4.12 -19.92
C LEU A 77 -8.72 4.92 -19.38
N GLU A 78 -7.56 4.84 -20.00
CA GLU A 78 -6.39 5.64 -19.65
C GLU A 78 -6.64 7.13 -19.92
N GLU A 79 -7.29 7.46 -21.03
CA GLU A 79 -7.69 8.84 -21.38
C GLU A 79 -8.75 9.38 -20.42
N ASP A 80 -9.78 8.59 -20.09
CA ASP A 80 -10.79 8.91 -19.08
C ASP A 80 -10.14 9.24 -17.74
N TYR A 81 -9.27 8.32 -17.25
CA TYR A 81 -8.55 8.50 -15.99
C TYR A 81 -7.69 9.76 -15.98
N ALA A 82 -6.93 10.00 -17.05
CA ALA A 82 -6.04 11.16 -17.14
C ALA A 82 -6.83 12.49 -17.08
N ARG A 83 -7.94 12.58 -17.80
CA ARG A 83 -8.82 13.76 -17.80
C ARG A 83 -9.37 14.07 -16.42
N ILE A 84 -9.85 13.04 -15.73
CA ILE A 84 -10.41 13.17 -14.38
C ILE A 84 -9.33 13.48 -13.35
N ALA A 85 -8.16 12.84 -13.46
CA ALA A 85 -7.04 13.12 -12.58
C ALA A 85 -6.55 14.58 -12.72
N ASP A 86 -6.59 15.14 -13.91
CA ASP A 86 -6.28 16.56 -14.17
C ASP A 86 -7.30 17.49 -13.50
N ALA A 87 -8.59 17.20 -13.61
CA ALA A 87 -9.64 17.97 -12.94
C ALA A 87 -9.52 17.89 -11.42
N ALA A 88 -9.26 16.71 -10.86
CA ALA A 88 -9.06 16.51 -9.43
C ALA A 88 -7.77 17.21 -8.92
N ALA A 89 -6.70 17.21 -9.73
CA ALA A 89 -5.49 17.97 -9.41
C ALA A 89 -5.71 19.48 -9.45
N ALA A 90 -6.53 19.99 -10.38
CA ALA A 90 -6.94 21.39 -10.42
C ALA A 90 -7.74 21.78 -9.16
N ALA A 91 -8.67 20.93 -8.73
CA ALA A 91 -9.41 21.09 -7.48
C ALA A 91 -8.47 21.16 -6.27
N GLN A 92 -7.51 20.23 -6.16
CA GLN A 92 -6.51 20.27 -5.10
C GLN A 92 -5.66 21.55 -5.14
N GLN A 93 -5.29 22.01 -6.34
CA GLN A 93 -4.53 23.24 -6.50
C GLN A 93 -5.33 24.47 -6.03
N ALA A 94 -6.63 24.51 -6.31
CA ALA A 94 -7.52 25.58 -5.85
C ALA A 94 -7.64 25.56 -4.31
N LEU A 95 -7.86 24.39 -3.71
CA LEU A 95 -7.92 24.20 -2.27
C LEU A 95 -6.59 24.54 -1.59
N ASN A 96 -5.45 24.14 -2.17
CA ASN A 96 -4.13 24.50 -1.66
C ASN A 96 -3.92 26.02 -1.65
N ARG A 97 -4.30 26.73 -2.73
CA ARG A 97 -4.23 28.20 -2.80
C ARG A 97 -5.11 28.85 -1.73
N GLN A 98 -6.35 28.43 -1.61
CA GLN A 98 -7.30 28.93 -0.62
C GLN A 98 -6.77 28.71 0.80
N ALA A 99 -6.20 27.54 1.02
CA ALA A 99 -5.59 27.16 2.29
C ALA A 99 -4.20 27.73 2.48
N ARG A 100 -3.60 28.49 1.54
CA ARG A 100 -2.23 29.03 1.54
C ARG A 100 -1.18 27.92 1.72
N ILE A 101 -1.41 26.75 1.15
CA ILE A 101 -0.48 25.63 1.11
C ILE A 101 0.33 25.76 -0.17
N GLY A 102 1.67 25.96 -0.05
CA GLY A 102 2.59 26.12 -1.17
C GLY A 102 3.07 24.80 -1.78
N ILE A 103 2.25 23.74 -1.72
CA ILE A 103 2.59 22.41 -2.25
C ILE A 103 1.86 22.23 -3.57
N ALA A 104 2.56 21.76 -4.60
CA ALA A 104 1.93 21.38 -5.86
C ALA A 104 1.02 20.14 -5.68
N PRO A 105 -0.12 20.09 -6.37
CA PRO A 105 -0.99 18.92 -6.29
C PRO A 105 -0.31 17.68 -6.84
N GLN A 106 -0.54 16.56 -6.18
CA GLN A 106 -0.05 15.26 -6.62
C GLN A 106 -1.06 14.63 -7.56
N ARG A 107 -0.58 14.06 -8.67
CA ARG A 107 -1.37 13.21 -9.55
C ARG A 107 -1.24 11.76 -9.10
N ALA A 108 -2.33 11.04 -9.11
CA ALA A 108 -2.29 9.59 -8.92
C ALA A 108 -1.87 8.90 -10.22
N VAL A 109 -1.23 7.76 -10.08
CA VAL A 109 -0.90 6.87 -11.21
C VAL A 109 -1.99 5.82 -11.29
N LEU A 110 -2.51 5.63 -12.51
CA LEU A 110 -3.49 4.59 -12.79
C LEU A 110 -2.93 3.21 -12.41
N ASP A 111 -3.69 2.47 -11.64
CA ASP A 111 -3.38 1.08 -11.33
C ASP A 111 -3.72 0.20 -12.53
N ALA A 112 -2.70 -0.31 -13.21
CA ALA A 112 -2.85 -1.15 -14.39
C ALA A 112 -3.64 -2.45 -14.09
N ASP A 113 -3.62 -2.97 -12.86
CA ASP A 113 -4.35 -4.18 -12.50
C ASP A 113 -5.86 -3.96 -12.54
N ARG A 114 -6.34 -2.75 -12.27
CA ARG A 114 -7.77 -2.40 -12.42
C ARG A 114 -8.23 -2.49 -13.87
N VAL A 115 -7.43 -1.95 -14.79
CA VAL A 115 -7.72 -2.03 -16.23
C VAL A 115 -7.64 -3.47 -16.70
N ASN A 116 -6.58 -4.18 -16.34
CA ASN A 116 -6.41 -5.60 -16.69
C ASN A 116 -7.60 -6.45 -16.19
N GLY A 117 -8.08 -6.21 -14.97
CA GLY A 117 -9.23 -6.90 -14.41
C GLY A 117 -10.50 -6.71 -15.26
N LEU A 118 -10.73 -5.48 -15.76
CA LEU A 118 -11.87 -5.19 -16.65
C LEU A 118 -11.70 -5.87 -18.01
N LEU A 119 -10.50 -5.76 -18.62
CA LEU A 119 -10.21 -6.39 -19.91
C LEU A 119 -10.34 -7.92 -19.85
N ASN A 120 -9.84 -8.54 -18.79
CA ASN A 120 -9.97 -9.98 -18.58
C ASN A 120 -11.44 -10.38 -18.48
N LYS A 121 -12.25 -9.64 -17.72
CA LYS A 121 -13.68 -9.90 -17.60
C LYS A 121 -14.40 -9.86 -18.94
N LEU A 122 -14.05 -8.91 -19.81
CA LEU A 122 -14.59 -8.79 -21.15
C LEU A 122 -14.15 -9.92 -22.07
N ALA A 123 -12.86 -10.32 -21.99
CA ALA A 123 -12.27 -11.31 -22.87
C ALA A 123 -12.59 -12.76 -22.49
N GLU A 124 -12.90 -13.03 -21.22
CA GLU A 124 -13.27 -14.36 -20.71
C GLU A 124 -14.68 -14.78 -21.13
N ALA A 125 -15.55 -13.82 -21.47
CA ALA A 125 -16.93 -14.12 -21.85
C ALA A 125 -17.00 -14.83 -23.20
N GLU A 126 -17.83 -15.88 -23.29
CA GLU A 126 -18.04 -16.60 -24.56
C GLU A 126 -18.78 -15.73 -25.59
N ARG A 127 -19.59 -14.83 -25.13
CA ARG A 127 -20.33 -13.85 -25.94
C ARG A 127 -20.14 -12.47 -25.34
N PHE A 128 -19.92 -11.46 -26.20
CA PHE A 128 -19.74 -10.09 -25.73
C PHE A 128 -20.92 -9.56 -24.91
N GLU A 129 -22.15 -9.92 -25.28
CA GLU A 129 -23.37 -9.47 -24.58
C GLU A 129 -23.37 -9.90 -23.10
N ASP A 130 -22.77 -11.04 -22.77
CA ASP A 130 -22.70 -11.56 -21.41
C ASP A 130 -21.77 -10.73 -20.50
N ALA A 131 -20.82 -9.98 -21.11
CA ALA A 131 -19.86 -9.11 -20.41
C ALA A 131 -20.05 -7.62 -20.72
N ALA A 132 -20.91 -7.22 -21.65
CA ALA A 132 -21.12 -5.82 -22.06
C ALA A 132 -21.47 -4.89 -20.89
N TRP A 133 -22.13 -5.41 -19.85
CA TRP A 133 -22.43 -4.69 -18.62
C TRP A 133 -21.17 -4.14 -17.92
N ALA A 134 -20.00 -4.76 -18.13
CA ALA A 134 -18.72 -4.31 -17.56
C ALA A 134 -18.26 -2.95 -18.15
N LEU A 135 -18.74 -2.60 -19.32
CA LEU A 135 -18.50 -1.30 -19.97
C LEU A 135 -19.55 -0.23 -19.61
N ALA A 136 -20.47 -0.52 -18.72
CA ALA A 136 -21.49 0.41 -18.24
C ALA A 136 -21.17 0.90 -16.81
N GLU A 137 -21.85 0.40 -15.80
CA GLU A 137 -21.71 0.85 -14.41
C GLU A 137 -20.28 0.71 -13.84
N PRO A 138 -19.50 -0.34 -14.17
CA PRO A 138 -18.09 -0.40 -13.77
C PRO A 138 -17.23 0.75 -14.32
N VAL A 139 -17.48 1.24 -15.54
CA VAL A 139 -16.80 2.42 -16.11
C VAL A 139 -17.12 3.67 -15.29
N HIS A 140 -18.38 3.91 -14.93
CA HIS A 140 -18.75 5.01 -14.04
C HIS A 140 -18.03 4.92 -12.68
N THR A 141 -17.94 3.73 -12.11
CA THR A 141 -17.22 3.52 -10.84
C THR A 141 -15.72 3.78 -11.01
N PHE A 142 -15.13 3.33 -12.11
CA PHE A 142 -13.73 3.57 -12.47
C PHE A 142 -13.41 5.06 -12.58
N SER A 143 -14.24 5.83 -13.29
CA SER A 143 -14.11 7.28 -13.46
C SER A 143 -14.14 8.01 -12.10
N ARG A 144 -15.07 7.64 -11.22
CA ARG A 144 -15.14 8.23 -9.87
C ARG A 144 -13.94 7.88 -9.01
N MET A 145 -13.39 6.67 -9.14
CA MET A 145 -12.21 6.26 -8.40
C MET A 145 -10.97 7.08 -8.74
N ALA A 146 -10.87 7.63 -9.97
CA ALA A 146 -9.76 8.51 -10.34
C ALA A 146 -9.69 9.76 -9.46
N VAL A 147 -10.84 10.33 -9.08
CA VAL A 147 -10.92 11.46 -8.14
C VAL A 147 -10.42 11.05 -6.75
N ASP A 148 -10.87 9.89 -6.26
CA ASP A 148 -10.46 9.40 -4.93
C ASP A 148 -8.96 9.06 -4.87
N ASP A 149 -8.40 8.54 -5.96
CA ASP A 149 -6.97 8.23 -6.06
C ASP A 149 -6.12 9.52 -5.98
N VAL A 150 -6.52 10.60 -6.67
CA VAL A 150 -5.83 11.89 -6.61
C VAL A 150 -5.97 12.51 -5.22
N LEU A 151 -7.16 12.48 -4.62
CA LEU A 151 -7.38 12.96 -3.26
C LEU A 151 -6.49 12.22 -2.28
N LYS A 152 -6.47 10.88 -2.36
CA LYS A 152 -5.61 10.04 -1.52
C LYS A 152 -4.13 10.36 -1.69
N ALA A 153 -3.65 10.53 -2.93
CA ALA A 153 -2.27 10.88 -3.22
C ALA A 153 -1.86 12.21 -2.56
N ASN A 154 -2.75 13.20 -2.59
CA ASN A 154 -2.52 14.51 -1.98
C ASN A 154 -2.56 14.44 -0.44
N VAL A 155 -3.52 13.74 0.14
CA VAL A 155 -3.60 13.53 1.59
C VAL A 155 -2.34 12.84 2.12
N ASP A 156 -1.92 11.76 1.45
CA ASP A 156 -0.73 11.00 1.83
C ASP A 156 0.55 11.83 1.68
N PHE A 157 0.66 12.62 0.61
CA PHE A 157 1.83 13.47 0.37
C PHE A 157 1.92 14.61 1.38
N GLN A 158 0.83 15.34 1.57
CA GLN A 158 0.78 16.47 2.50
C GLN A 158 0.94 16.03 3.96
N GLY A 159 0.36 14.89 4.32
CA GLY A 159 0.55 14.31 5.65
C GLY A 159 2.01 13.94 5.92
N ARG A 160 2.71 13.37 4.93
CA ARG A 160 4.16 13.11 5.02
C ARG A 160 5.01 14.38 5.05
N ALA A 161 4.52 15.46 4.42
CA ALA A 161 5.14 16.79 4.48
C ALA A 161 4.89 17.53 5.82
N GLY A 162 4.22 16.88 6.78
CA GLY A 162 3.99 17.44 8.12
C GLY A 162 2.72 18.26 8.27
N LEU A 163 1.86 18.30 7.25
CA LEU A 163 0.51 18.84 7.36
C LEU A 163 -0.42 17.84 8.03
N ARG A 164 -1.60 18.30 8.44
CA ARG A 164 -2.62 17.44 9.06
C ARG A 164 -3.92 17.48 8.24
N PRO A 165 -3.90 16.97 7.01
CA PRO A 165 -5.10 16.92 6.20
C PRO A 165 -6.13 15.98 6.81
N ARG A 166 -7.40 16.27 6.56
CA ARG A 166 -8.53 15.43 6.90
C ARG A 166 -9.22 14.95 5.63
N VAL A 167 -9.85 13.80 5.73
CA VAL A 167 -10.69 13.24 4.67
C VAL A 167 -12.11 13.18 5.19
N VAL A 168 -13.05 13.74 4.45
CA VAL A 168 -14.47 13.72 4.81
C VAL A 168 -15.19 12.81 3.81
N ARG A 169 -15.79 11.71 4.30
CA ARG A 169 -16.65 10.87 3.48
C ARG A 169 -18.10 11.20 3.76
N ILE A 170 -18.82 11.61 2.73
CA ILE A 170 -20.22 12.01 2.77
C ILE A 170 -21.05 10.91 2.11
N ALA A 171 -21.91 10.28 2.91
CA ALA A 171 -22.85 9.28 2.42
C ALA A 171 -24.05 9.97 1.76
N GLU A 172 -24.39 9.54 0.54
CA GLU A 172 -25.61 10.00 -0.12
C GLU A 172 -26.86 9.37 0.48
N SER A 173 -27.99 10.06 0.34
CA SER A 173 -29.29 9.56 0.79
C SER A 173 -29.60 8.20 0.14
N GLY A 174 -29.98 7.22 0.94
CA GLY A 174 -30.25 5.86 0.46
C GLY A 174 -29.02 5.01 0.20
N CYS A 175 -27.82 5.42 0.62
CA CYS A 175 -26.62 4.61 0.47
C CYS A 175 -26.71 3.29 1.29
N CYS A 176 -25.87 2.32 0.92
CA CYS A 176 -25.83 1.03 1.61
C CYS A 176 -25.23 1.17 3.04
N LYS A 177 -25.46 0.14 3.87
CA LYS A 177 -24.96 0.10 5.26
C LYS A 177 -23.45 0.25 5.36
N TRP A 178 -22.69 -0.31 4.41
CA TRP A 178 -21.24 -0.18 4.37
C TRP A 178 -20.80 1.27 4.13
N CYS A 179 -21.40 1.97 3.16
CA CYS A 179 -21.12 3.39 2.91
C CYS A 179 -21.52 4.28 4.10
N SER A 180 -22.68 4.00 4.73
CA SER A 180 -23.14 4.71 5.91
C SER A 180 -22.18 4.55 7.10
N ALA A 181 -21.61 3.36 7.28
CA ALA A 181 -20.62 3.10 8.33
C ALA A 181 -19.27 3.80 8.10
N LEU A 182 -18.94 4.11 6.83
CA LEU A 182 -17.73 4.83 6.46
C LEU A 182 -17.94 6.36 6.35
N ALA A 183 -19.13 6.86 6.55
CA ALA A 183 -19.38 8.30 6.55
C ALA A 183 -18.77 8.94 7.81
N GLY A 184 -18.03 10.04 7.61
CA GLY A 184 -17.36 10.73 8.72
C GLY A 184 -16.14 11.50 8.30
N THR A 185 -15.47 12.09 9.30
CA THR A 185 -14.23 12.85 9.12
C THR A 185 -13.07 12.08 9.74
N TYR A 186 -11.97 11.97 9.00
CA TYR A 186 -10.80 11.19 9.36
C TYR A 186 -9.54 12.04 9.30
N ASP A 187 -8.81 12.11 10.38
CA ASP A 187 -7.53 12.82 10.44
C ASP A 187 -6.38 11.95 9.93
N TYR A 188 -5.47 12.52 9.13
CA TYR A 188 -4.21 11.86 8.81
C TYR A 188 -3.34 11.75 10.09
N PRO A 189 -2.69 10.62 10.39
CA PRO A 189 -2.50 9.42 9.53
C PRO A 189 -3.55 8.32 9.71
N HIS A 190 -4.64 8.55 10.43
CA HIS A 190 -5.60 7.51 10.82
C HIS A 190 -6.77 7.36 9.83
N VAL A 191 -6.56 7.73 8.57
CA VAL A 191 -7.57 7.56 7.51
C VAL A 191 -7.69 6.09 7.12
N PRO A 192 -8.83 5.42 7.33
CA PRO A 192 -9.03 4.04 6.93
C PRO A 192 -8.90 3.91 5.39
N LYS A 193 -8.28 2.83 4.93
CA LYS A 193 -8.12 2.59 3.48
C LYS A 193 -9.47 2.51 2.75
N ASP A 194 -10.49 2.01 3.43
CA ASP A 194 -11.82 1.81 2.86
C ASP A 194 -12.59 3.11 2.63
N VAL A 195 -12.14 4.24 3.21
CA VAL A 195 -12.74 5.56 2.98
C VAL A 195 -12.66 5.95 1.49
N TYR A 196 -11.64 5.50 0.76
CA TYR A 196 -11.45 5.77 -0.66
C TYR A 196 -12.05 4.68 -1.56
N ARG A 197 -12.59 3.60 -0.99
CA ARG A 197 -13.15 2.50 -1.77
C ARG A 197 -14.58 2.78 -2.20
N ARG A 198 -14.91 2.27 -3.40
CA ARG A 198 -16.25 2.32 -3.96
C ARG A 198 -16.74 0.91 -4.28
N HIS A 199 -18.00 0.66 -4.05
CA HIS A 199 -18.71 -0.48 -4.60
C HIS A 199 -19.49 -0.07 -5.85
N GLU A 200 -20.02 -1.00 -6.56
CA GLU A 200 -20.88 -0.74 -7.71
C GLU A 200 -22.02 0.22 -7.34
N ARG A 201 -22.29 1.19 -8.21
CA ARG A 201 -23.32 2.25 -8.02
C ARG A 201 -23.11 3.13 -6.78
N CYS A 202 -21.90 3.21 -6.25
CA CYS A 202 -21.61 4.08 -5.14
C CYS A 202 -21.60 5.55 -5.57
N ARG A 203 -22.47 6.38 -4.99
CA ARG A 203 -22.56 7.82 -5.23
C ARG A 203 -22.01 8.69 -4.09
N CYS A 204 -21.51 8.07 -3.02
CA CYS A 204 -20.92 8.79 -1.91
C CYS A 204 -19.73 9.63 -2.36
N ARG A 205 -19.54 10.79 -1.70
CA ARG A 205 -18.43 11.70 -2.01
C ARG A 205 -17.32 11.57 -0.99
N VAL A 206 -16.11 11.83 -1.44
CA VAL A 206 -14.92 11.95 -0.59
C VAL A 206 -14.35 13.33 -0.83
N GLU A 207 -14.15 14.09 0.24
CA GLU A 207 -13.68 15.46 0.18
C GLU A 207 -12.41 15.65 0.99
N TYR A 208 -11.58 16.58 0.57
CA TYR A 208 -10.36 16.98 1.22
C TYR A 208 -10.63 18.19 2.12
N ASP A 209 -10.11 18.12 3.33
CA ASP A 209 -10.08 19.24 4.24
C ASP A 209 -8.61 19.49 4.68
N PRO A 210 -8.07 20.69 4.50
CA PRO A 210 -6.69 21.00 4.87
C PRO A 210 -6.41 20.88 6.37
N GLY A 211 -7.43 20.71 7.20
CA GLY A 211 -7.34 20.63 8.65
C GLY A 211 -6.97 21.96 9.33
N GLU A 212 -7.11 21.98 10.64
CA GLU A 212 -6.72 23.12 11.50
C GLU A 212 -5.28 22.91 12.02
N GLY A 213 -4.29 22.97 11.18
CA GLY A 213 -2.90 22.89 11.60
C GLY A 213 -2.21 24.25 11.53
N ARG A 214 -1.34 24.60 12.50
CA ARG A 214 -0.37 25.68 12.32
C ARG A 214 0.49 25.32 11.11
N ARG A 215 0.26 26.02 10.00
CA ARG A 215 1.06 25.87 8.79
C ARG A 215 2.47 26.37 9.11
N GLN A 216 3.39 25.46 9.26
CA GLN A 216 4.79 25.85 9.35
C GLN A 216 5.24 26.27 7.95
N ASN A 217 5.38 27.58 7.75
CA ASN A 217 6.13 28.08 6.63
C ASN A 217 7.61 27.77 6.92
N VAL A 218 8.15 26.77 6.25
CA VAL A 218 9.52 26.30 6.44
C VAL A 218 10.54 27.43 6.18
N TRP A 219 10.17 28.41 5.33
CA TRP A 219 11.00 29.55 5.00
C TRP A 219 10.98 30.65 6.06
N ASN A 220 9.95 30.72 6.90
CA ASN A 220 9.79 31.70 7.97
C ASN A 220 9.89 31.06 9.36
N LYS A 221 10.45 29.86 9.46
CA LYS A 221 10.68 29.23 10.75
C LYS A 221 11.71 30.03 11.52
N THR A 222 11.26 30.87 12.42
CA THR A 222 12.11 31.48 13.43
C THR A 222 12.50 30.36 14.40
N TRP A 223 13.75 29.93 14.32
CA TRP A 223 14.31 28.99 15.29
C TRP A 223 14.47 29.74 16.61
N THR A 224 13.64 29.43 17.59
CA THR A 224 13.75 29.91 18.96
C THR A 224 14.67 28.97 19.76
N GLU A 225 15.84 28.67 19.21
CA GLU A 225 16.88 28.01 19.99
C GLU A 225 17.72 29.08 20.68
N GLU A 226 18.09 28.80 21.92
CA GLU A 226 18.98 29.66 22.70
C GLU A 226 20.27 30.00 21.89
N PRO A 227 20.72 31.25 21.89
CA PRO A 227 21.90 31.67 21.11
C PRO A 227 23.14 30.81 21.33
N GLU A 228 23.30 30.27 22.53
CA GLU A 228 24.40 29.36 22.89
C GLU A 228 24.33 28.02 22.19
N VAL A 229 23.14 27.47 22.00
CA VAL A 229 22.93 26.20 21.26
C VAL A 229 23.21 26.42 19.78
N LEU A 230 22.80 27.56 19.22
CA LEU A 230 23.12 27.95 17.84
C LEU A 230 24.62 28.17 17.63
N GLN A 231 25.30 28.78 18.60
CA GLN A 231 26.73 29.01 18.54
C GLN A 231 27.52 27.69 18.58
N SER A 232 27.21 26.81 19.52
CA SER A 232 27.87 25.50 19.60
C SER A 232 27.64 24.63 18.35
N ARG A 233 26.48 24.74 17.70
CA ARG A 233 26.23 24.05 16.42
C ARG A 233 27.00 24.66 15.26
N LYS A 234 27.24 25.99 15.25
CA LYS A 234 28.10 26.64 14.26
C LYS A 234 29.54 26.22 14.43
N GLU A 235 30.04 26.17 15.66
CA GLU A 235 31.39 25.72 15.98
C GLU A 235 31.62 24.26 15.60
N LEU A 236 30.61 23.40 15.76
CA LEU A 236 30.64 22.02 15.27
C LEU A 236 30.64 21.92 13.74
N ALA A 237 29.97 22.87 13.05
CA ALA A 237 29.96 22.93 11.58
C ALA A 237 31.24 23.46 11.00
N GLU A 238 31.96 24.35 11.73
CA GLU A 238 33.25 24.90 11.36
C GLU A 238 34.45 24.00 11.69
N THR A 239 34.21 22.98 12.56
CA THR A 239 35.23 21.95 12.81
C THR A 239 35.36 21.13 11.51
N PRO A 240 36.55 21.05 10.88
CA PRO A 240 36.74 20.27 9.68
C PRO A 240 36.29 18.85 9.99
N LEU A 241 35.24 18.37 9.30
CA LEU A 241 34.88 16.98 9.35
C LEU A 241 36.13 16.18 9.01
N PRO A 242 36.58 15.25 9.86
CA PRO A 242 37.72 14.41 9.52
C PRO A 242 37.42 13.80 8.15
N ASN A 243 38.34 14.00 7.20
CA ASN A 243 38.24 13.47 5.84
C ASN A 243 37.90 12.00 5.91
N LYS A 244 36.68 11.65 5.48
CA LYS A 244 35.97 10.38 5.70
C LYS A 244 35.62 10.22 7.18
N VAL A 245 34.36 10.51 7.52
CA VAL A 245 33.72 9.74 8.57
C VAL A 245 33.90 8.29 8.17
N HIS A 246 34.89 7.66 8.75
CA HIS A 246 34.98 6.22 8.78
C HIS A 246 33.73 5.81 9.58
N ILE A 247 32.64 5.58 8.86
CA ILE A 247 31.53 4.80 9.42
C ILE A 247 32.23 3.51 9.77
N PRO A 248 32.42 3.18 11.06
CA PRO A 248 33.08 1.93 11.42
C PRO A 248 32.37 0.85 10.60
N GLY A 249 33.12 0.13 9.78
CA GLY A 249 32.59 -0.83 8.81
C GLY A 249 31.91 -2.04 9.43
N ASP A 250 31.85 -2.11 10.74
CA ASP A 250 31.16 -3.15 11.49
C ASP A 250 29.89 -2.61 12.12
N ILE A 251 28.86 -2.54 11.32
CA ILE A 251 27.51 -2.65 11.87
C ILE A 251 27.45 -4.08 12.40
N PRO A 252 27.15 -4.26 13.72
CA PRO A 252 27.27 -5.54 14.37
C PRO A 252 26.10 -6.46 14.01
N MET A 253 26.08 -6.92 12.78
CA MET A 253 25.24 -8.04 12.34
C MET A 253 26.17 -9.19 11.96
N GLN A 254 26.12 -10.26 12.72
CA GLN A 254 26.96 -11.44 12.53
C GLN A 254 26.10 -12.70 12.33
N SER A 255 26.61 -13.64 11.55
CA SER A 255 25.99 -14.95 11.42
C SER A 255 26.24 -15.77 12.68
N VAL A 256 25.18 -16.20 13.33
CA VAL A 256 25.21 -17.07 14.53
C VAL A 256 24.57 -18.45 14.26
N LEU A 257 24.37 -18.79 12.99
CA LEU A 257 23.86 -20.11 12.60
C LEU A 257 24.69 -21.26 13.21
N PRO A 258 26.05 -21.24 13.20
CA PRO A 258 26.84 -22.31 13.83
C PRO A 258 26.63 -22.40 15.33
N GLU A 259 26.36 -21.29 16.02
CA GLU A 259 26.04 -21.26 17.43
C GLU A 259 24.70 -21.96 17.70
N TYR A 260 23.67 -21.61 16.95
CA TYR A 260 22.35 -22.24 17.05
C TYR A 260 22.39 -23.73 16.80
N LEU A 261 23.09 -24.19 15.75
CA LEU A 261 23.23 -25.62 15.44
C LEU A 261 24.02 -26.38 16.51
N ARG A 262 25.04 -25.76 17.13
CA ARG A 262 25.83 -26.37 18.18
C ARG A 262 25.05 -26.49 19.48
N THR A 263 24.18 -25.53 19.81
CA THR A 263 23.40 -25.48 21.05
C THR A 263 22.03 -26.12 20.90
N ALA A 264 21.65 -26.51 19.70
CA ALA A 264 20.40 -27.18 19.43
C ALA A 264 20.26 -28.46 20.23
N SER A 265 19.08 -28.70 20.73
CA SER A 265 18.68 -29.92 21.44
C SER A 265 17.35 -30.41 20.83
N PRO A 266 17.38 -30.96 19.61
CA PRO A 266 16.21 -31.36 18.88
C PRO A 266 15.26 -32.25 19.68
N GLY A 267 13.97 -31.88 19.72
CA GLY A 267 12.94 -32.63 20.46
C GLY A 267 13.01 -32.52 22.00
N VAL A 268 13.95 -31.71 22.54
CA VAL A 268 14.04 -31.48 23.97
C VAL A 268 13.36 -30.19 24.36
N GLY A 269 12.49 -30.23 25.36
CA GLY A 269 11.71 -29.08 25.82
C GLY A 269 10.21 -29.34 25.76
N SER A 270 9.43 -28.26 25.67
CA SER A 270 7.96 -28.36 25.64
C SER A 270 7.36 -27.31 24.71
N ILE A 271 6.22 -27.66 24.12
CA ILE A 271 5.33 -26.72 23.45
C ILE A 271 4.08 -26.59 24.29
N THR A 272 3.77 -25.38 24.71
CA THR A 272 2.57 -25.06 25.49
C THR A 272 1.80 -23.90 24.86
N TYR A 273 0.56 -23.77 25.22
CA TYR A 273 -0.35 -22.78 24.63
C TYR A 273 -0.95 -21.92 25.74
N ASP A 274 -1.04 -20.63 25.49
CA ASP A 274 -1.73 -19.70 26.38
C ASP A 274 -3.25 -20.01 26.43
N THR A 275 -3.90 -19.58 27.50
CA THR A 275 -5.33 -19.84 27.70
C THR A 275 -6.16 -19.22 26.58
N GLY A 276 -6.95 -20.08 25.92
CA GLY A 276 -7.83 -19.64 24.83
C GLY A 276 -7.13 -19.52 23.45
N TYR A 277 -5.91 -20.01 23.31
CA TYR A 277 -5.20 -20.04 22.03
C TYR A 277 -5.94 -20.89 20.98
N ASP A 278 -6.23 -20.31 19.82
CA ASP A 278 -6.91 -20.98 18.71
C ASP A 278 -5.93 -21.62 17.73
N MET A 279 -5.65 -22.91 17.93
CA MET A 279 -4.70 -23.67 17.11
C MET A 279 -5.11 -23.79 15.64
N VAL A 280 -6.39 -23.68 15.32
CA VAL A 280 -6.90 -23.81 13.94
C VAL A 280 -6.68 -22.49 13.21
N ARG A 281 -6.99 -21.38 13.87
CA ARG A 281 -6.79 -20.04 13.32
C ARG A 281 -5.31 -19.74 13.11
N HIS A 282 -4.44 -20.19 14.01
CA HIS A 282 -3.01 -19.91 14.03
C HIS A 282 -2.16 -21.13 13.62
N ALA A 283 -2.64 -21.90 12.64
CA ALA A 283 -1.99 -23.16 12.22
C ALA A 283 -0.52 -22.97 11.77
N ASP A 284 -0.18 -21.85 11.17
CA ASP A 284 1.21 -21.56 10.75
C ASP A 284 2.13 -21.33 11.93
N GLU A 285 1.63 -20.69 13.00
CA GLU A 285 2.38 -20.51 14.24
C GLU A 285 2.62 -21.85 14.92
N VAL A 286 1.59 -22.72 14.99
CA VAL A 286 1.69 -24.08 15.55
C VAL A 286 2.71 -24.92 14.77
N LYS A 287 2.65 -24.87 13.42
CA LYS A 287 3.60 -25.58 12.55
C LYS A 287 5.03 -25.09 12.77
N THR A 288 5.23 -23.79 12.91
CA THR A 288 6.55 -23.20 13.13
C THR A 288 7.08 -23.54 14.52
N ALA A 289 6.24 -23.51 15.56
CA ALA A 289 6.62 -23.94 16.91
C ALA A 289 7.07 -25.41 16.95
N GLN A 290 6.33 -26.29 16.26
CA GLN A 290 6.71 -27.70 16.13
C GLN A 290 8.06 -27.84 15.40
N TRP A 291 8.26 -27.09 14.30
CA TRP A 291 9.52 -27.09 13.57
C TRP A 291 10.70 -26.62 14.45
N LEU A 292 10.52 -25.53 15.24
CA LEU A 292 11.54 -25.04 16.18
C LEU A 292 11.90 -26.09 17.22
N HIS A 293 10.90 -26.73 17.81
CA HIS A 293 11.09 -27.78 18.81
C HIS A 293 11.85 -28.98 18.21
N ASP A 294 11.44 -29.45 17.03
CA ASP A 294 12.03 -30.63 16.40
C ASP A 294 13.46 -30.41 15.89
N HIS A 295 13.84 -29.18 15.54
CA HIS A 295 15.16 -28.87 14.98
C HIS A 295 16.11 -28.18 15.97
N LEU A 296 15.60 -27.34 16.86
CA LEU A 296 16.40 -26.51 17.75
C LEU A 296 16.13 -26.83 19.23
N GLY A 297 14.95 -27.34 19.55
CA GLY A 297 14.51 -27.61 20.91
C GLY A 297 14.15 -26.36 21.70
N GLY A 298 13.95 -26.56 23.01
CA GLY A 298 13.63 -25.50 23.95
C GLY A 298 12.16 -25.45 24.36
N ASN A 299 11.87 -24.60 25.31
CA ASN A 299 10.49 -24.38 25.79
C ASN A 299 9.83 -23.27 25.02
N ILE A 300 8.72 -23.59 24.37
CA ILE A 300 7.97 -22.69 23.51
C ILE A 300 6.57 -22.53 24.08
N VAL A 301 6.15 -21.30 24.31
CA VAL A 301 4.78 -20.94 24.68
C VAL A 301 4.18 -20.13 23.55
N LEU A 302 3.09 -20.61 22.94
CA LEU A 302 2.33 -19.86 21.96
C LEU A 302 1.38 -18.92 22.70
N LEU A 303 1.42 -17.64 22.35
CA LEU A 303 0.69 -16.59 23.06
C LEU A 303 -0.61 -16.26 22.34
N ASN A 304 -1.69 -16.10 23.11
CA ASN A 304 -2.96 -15.68 22.57
C ASN A 304 -2.94 -14.18 22.25
N GLU A 305 -3.50 -13.80 21.10
CA GLU A 305 -3.67 -12.37 20.77
C GLU A 305 -4.56 -11.68 21.81
N VAL A 306 -4.00 -10.77 22.56
CA VAL A 306 -4.79 -9.90 23.44
C VAL A 306 -5.39 -8.78 22.59
N ASN A 307 -6.70 -8.83 22.35
CA ASN A 307 -7.48 -7.79 21.65
C ASN A 307 -7.53 -6.46 22.44
N ASN A 308 -6.39 -5.93 22.83
CA ASN A 308 -6.28 -4.65 23.47
C ASN A 308 -5.51 -3.71 22.55
N TYR A 309 -6.14 -2.65 22.06
CA TYR A 309 -5.63 -1.68 21.07
C TYR A 309 -4.27 -1.05 21.41
N LYS A 310 -3.64 -1.40 22.52
CA LYS A 310 -2.35 -0.89 22.98
C LYS A 310 -1.27 -1.96 23.25
N ALA A 311 -1.60 -3.23 23.30
CA ALA A 311 -0.63 -4.28 23.56
C ALA A 311 -0.29 -5.00 22.23
N MET A 312 0.96 -4.88 21.80
CA MET A 312 1.50 -5.70 20.71
C MET A 312 1.98 -6.99 21.32
N THR A 313 1.30 -8.10 21.04
CA THR A 313 1.61 -9.42 21.55
C THR A 313 2.54 -10.14 20.57
N PRO A 314 3.72 -10.63 20.99
CA PRO A 314 4.52 -11.53 20.17
C PRO A 314 3.81 -12.88 20.01
N ASP A 315 4.21 -13.67 19.01
CA ASP A 315 3.59 -14.97 18.76
C ASP A 315 4.08 -16.04 19.75
N TYR A 316 5.35 -15.91 20.19
CA TYR A 316 5.99 -16.91 21.07
C TYR A 316 6.75 -16.30 22.23
N ILE A 317 6.82 -17.07 23.34
CA ILE A 317 7.95 -17.03 24.26
C ILE A 317 8.77 -18.30 24.03
N TRP A 318 9.99 -18.17 23.51
CA TRP A 318 10.90 -19.29 23.31
C TRP A 318 12.13 -19.11 24.17
N ASN A 319 12.37 -20.09 25.07
CA ASN A 319 13.41 -20.02 26.07
C ASN A 319 13.41 -18.72 26.91
N GLY A 320 12.22 -18.25 27.27
CA GLY A 320 12.04 -17.04 28.07
C GLY A 320 12.20 -15.72 27.34
N LYS A 321 12.37 -15.72 26.02
CA LYS A 321 12.48 -14.54 25.18
C LYS A 321 11.30 -14.43 24.23
N MET A 322 10.92 -13.19 23.88
CA MET A 322 9.83 -12.90 22.95
C MET A 322 10.26 -13.07 21.50
N TRP A 323 9.48 -13.80 20.75
CA TRP A 323 9.70 -14.07 19.33
C TRP A 323 8.43 -13.85 18.53
N ASP A 324 8.60 -13.38 17.31
CA ASP A 324 7.49 -13.05 16.43
C ASP A 324 7.68 -13.71 15.07
N LEU A 325 6.62 -14.35 14.56
CA LEU A 325 6.62 -15.03 13.26
C LEU A 325 6.14 -14.10 12.18
N LYS A 326 6.90 -14.01 11.12
CA LYS A 326 6.51 -13.25 9.93
C LYS A 326 6.77 -14.06 8.67
N THR A 327 5.87 -13.92 7.71
CA THR A 327 6.03 -14.52 6.38
C THR A 327 6.50 -13.49 5.38
N ALA A 328 7.46 -13.87 4.54
CA ALA A 328 7.95 -13.04 3.46
C ALA A 328 8.25 -13.88 2.20
N SER A 329 8.07 -13.27 1.04
CA SER A 329 8.39 -13.88 -0.26
C SER A 329 9.23 -12.97 -1.15
N THR A 330 9.44 -11.73 -0.75
CA THR A 330 10.22 -10.71 -1.46
C THR A 330 11.04 -9.88 -0.48
N GLU A 331 12.06 -9.17 -0.97
CA GLU A 331 12.86 -8.23 -0.16
C GLU A 331 12.00 -7.16 0.51
N LYS A 332 11.04 -6.61 -0.24
CA LYS A 332 10.12 -5.59 0.29
C LYS A 332 9.26 -6.15 1.41
N SER A 333 8.75 -7.36 1.27
CA SER A 333 7.96 -8.02 2.33
C SER A 333 8.83 -8.38 3.53
N ALA A 334 10.06 -8.90 3.35
CA ALA A 334 11.01 -9.17 4.44
C ALA A 334 11.34 -7.90 5.24
N ASN A 335 11.61 -6.79 4.55
CA ASN A 335 11.87 -5.49 5.17
C ASN A 335 10.67 -5.03 6.03
N SER A 336 9.44 -5.15 5.51
CA SER A 336 8.23 -4.80 6.26
C SER A 336 7.97 -5.76 7.43
N ALA A 337 8.15 -7.05 7.21
CA ALA A 337 7.98 -8.11 8.20
C ALA A 337 8.85 -7.86 9.43
N VAL A 338 10.15 -7.63 9.23
CA VAL A 338 11.10 -7.34 10.32
C VAL A 338 10.72 -6.05 11.05
N ARG A 339 10.33 -4.99 10.34
CA ARG A 339 9.89 -3.74 10.98
C ARG A 339 8.68 -3.93 11.91
N HIS A 340 7.74 -4.79 11.52
CA HIS A 340 6.55 -5.05 12.32
C HIS A 340 6.87 -5.98 13.50
N GLY A 341 7.65 -7.02 13.28
CA GLY A 341 8.06 -7.95 14.33
C GLY A 341 8.85 -7.27 15.44
N LEU A 342 9.80 -6.38 15.11
CA LEU A 342 10.56 -5.62 16.11
C LEU A 342 9.67 -4.85 17.09
N LYS A 343 8.48 -4.41 16.68
CA LYS A 343 7.55 -3.72 17.57
C LYS A 343 6.86 -4.66 18.56
N GLN A 344 6.66 -5.91 18.17
CA GLN A 344 5.95 -6.90 18.99
C GLN A 344 6.81 -7.50 20.10
N ILE A 345 8.14 -7.50 19.93
CA ILE A 345 9.08 -8.12 20.88
C ILE A 345 9.81 -7.10 21.78
N GLN A 346 9.40 -5.84 21.82
CA GLN A 346 10.17 -4.74 22.45
C GLN A 346 10.53 -4.95 23.93
N GLU A 347 9.68 -5.61 24.69
CA GLU A 347 9.86 -5.72 26.15
C GLU A 347 10.98 -6.70 26.55
N ASN A 348 11.13 -7.80 25.81
CA ASN A 348 12.15 -8.81 26.10
C ASN A 348 12.57 -9.54 24.80
N PRO A 349 13.26 -8.88 23.89
CA PRO A 349 13.52 -9.41 22.56
C PRO A 349 14.38 -10.68 22.57
N GLY A 350 13.90 -11.69 21.89
CA GLY A 350 14.67 -12.83 21.41
C GLY A 350 14.97 -12.62 19.93
N GLY A 351 13.92 -12.56 19.11
CA GLY A 351 14.11 -12.35 17.69
C GLY A 351 12.84 -12.46 16.85
N ILE A 352 13.05 -12.49 15.54
CA ILE A 352 12.02 -12.67 14.55
C ILE A 352 12.29 -13.95 13.78
N ILE A 353 11.27 -14.78 13.64
CA ILE A 353 11.28 -15.95 12.78
C ILE A 353 10.68 -15.53 11.44
N LEU A 354 11.49 -15.50 10.41
CA LEU A 354 11.09 -15.14 9.07
C LEU A 354 10.88 -16.40 8.24
N ASN A 355 9.62 -16.79 8.07
CA ASN A 355 9.27 -17.87 7.17
C ASN A 355 9.30 -17.35 5.74
N TYR A 356 10.30 -17.80 4.97
CA TYR A 356 10.51 -17.35 3.60
C TYR A 356 9.89 -18.35 2.62
N GLY A 357 8.92 -17.86 1.81
CA GLY A 357 8.20 -18.72 0.87
C GLY A 357 9.08 -19.34 -0.22
N GLN A 358 8.48 -19.96 -1.22
CA GLN A 358 9.13 -20.85 -2.16
C GLN A 358 10.21 -20.22 -3.09
N ASN A 359 10.24 -18.91 -3.23
CA ASN A 359 11.21 -18.21 -4.09
C ASN A 359 12.39 -17.69 -3.27
N ILE A 360 13.55 -18.28 -3.44
CA ILE A 360 14.76 -17.89 -2.75
C ILE A 360 15.33 -16.64 -3.42
N ILE A 361 15.35 -15.52 -2.68
CA ILE A 361 16.26 -14.41 -2.92
C ILE A 361 17.68 -14.92 -2.62
N SER A 362 18.72 -14.37 -3.26
CA SER A 362 20.09 -14.71 -2.87
C SER A 362 20.27 -14.40 -1.37
N ALA A 363 20.90 -15.30 -0.63
CA ALA A 363 21.10 -15.15 0.81
C ALA A 363 21.82 -13.83 1.15
N ASP A 364 22.71 -13.35 0.29
CA ASP A 364 23.46 -12.12 0.50
C ASP A 364 22.58 -10.88 0.33
N LEU A 365 21.68 -10.89 -0.63
CA LEU A 365 20.71 -9.82 -0.84
C LEU A 365 19.75 -9.70 0.36
N LEU A 366 19.28 -10.84 0.87
CA LEU A 366 18.44 -10.86 2.07
C LEU A 366 19.20 -10.34 3.30
N LYS A 367 20.47 -10.73 3.49
CA LYS A 367 21.33 -10.18 4.56
C LYS A 367 21.45 -8.67 4.50
N ASP A 368 21.62 -8.12 3.31
CA ASP A 368 21.71 -6.66 3.11
C ASP A 368 20.40 -5.93 3.47
N VAL A 369 19.25 -6.52 3.10
CA VAL A 369 17.95 -5.99 3.47
C VAL A 369 17.74 -6.02 4.99
N LEU A 370 18.05 -7.16 5.63
CA LEU A 370 17.97 -7.32 7.08
C LEU A 370 18.88 -6.32 7.80
N ARG A 371 20.14 -6.19 7.36
CA ARG A 371 21.11 -5.25 7.93
C ARG A 371 20.61 -3.81 7.90
N LYS A 372 20.16 -3.35 6.72
CA LYS A 372 19.60 -2.01 6.56
C LYS A 372 18.40 -1.76 7.47
N ARG A 373 17.50 -2.75 7.58
CA ARG A 373 16.31 -2.61 8.43
C ARG A 373 16.64 -2.60 9.91
N LEU A 374 17.48 -3.52 10.37
CA LEU A 374 17.87 -3.60 11.78
C LEU A 374 18.64 -2.35 12.23
N THR A 375 19.55 -1.85 11.40
CA THR A 375 20.26 -0.59 11.68
C THR A 375 19.31 0.59 11.83
N ALA A 376 18.23 0.62 11.05
CA ALA A 376 17.25 1.71 11.07
C ALA A 376 16.19 1.60 12.18
N SER A 377 15.98 0.41 12.75
CA SER A 377 14.79 0.16 13.58
C SER A 377 15.02 -0.62 14.86
N ALA A 378 16.10 -1.38 14.98
CA ALA A 378 16.38 -2.17 16.18
C ALA A 378 17.08 -1.30 17.24
N THR A 379 16.52 -1.28 18.45
CA THR A 379 17.06 -0.56 19.61
C THR A 379 17.70 -1.48 20.64
N GLN A 380 17.57 -2.80 20.45
CA GLN A 380 18.08 -3.84 21.31
C GLN A 380 18.67 -4.99 20.49
N ASP A 381 19.42 -5.86 21.12
CA ASP A 381 19.96 -7.06 20.48
C ASP A 381 18.83 -7.99 20.06
N VAL A 382 18.85 -8.43 18.80
CA VAL A 382 17.83 -9.34 18.26
C VAL A 382 18.43 -10.36 17.31
N ASP A 383 17.87 -11.55 17.28
CA ASP A 383 18.20 -12.58 16.32
C ASP A 383 17.12 -12.67 15.22
N ILE A 384 17.53 -12.88 13.98
CA ILE A 384 16.64 -13.15 12.86
C ILE A 384 16.91 -14.56 12.36
N LEU A 385 15.94 -15.44 12.56
CA LEU A 385 15.94 -16.79 12.00
C LEU A 385 15.21 -16.75 10.65
N VAL A 386 15.84 -17.25 9.62
CA VAL A 386 15.21 -17.39 8.30
C VAL A 386 15.02 -18.86 7.99
N ILE A 387 13.77 -19.28 7.92
CA ILE A 387 13.36 -20.62 7.51
C ILE A 387 12.87 -20.55 6.08
N CYS A 388 13.42 -21.41 5.21
CA CYS A 388 13.01 -21.48 3.81
C CYS A 388 12.83 -22.95 3.44
N LYS A 389 11.66 -23.32 2.95
CA LYS A 389 11.32 -24.71 2.60
C LYS A 389 11.60 -25.72 3.71
N ASP A 390 11.20 -25.39 4.92
CA ASP A 390 11.40 -26.17 6.13
C ASP A 390 12.89 -26.39 6.50
N GLU A 391 13.82 -25.60 5.95
CA GLU A 391 15.25 -25.59 6.29
C GLU A 391 15.66 -24.26 6.94
N LEU A 392 16.53 -24.29 7.95
CA LEU A 392 17.12 -23.10 8.56
C LEU A 392 18.20 -22.53 7.64
N LEU A 393 17.85 -21.55 6.85
CA LEU A 393 18.75 -20.95 5.86
C LEU A 393 19.85 -20.10 6.51
N MET A 394 19.50 -19.28 7.49
CA MET A 394 20.43 -18.42 8.21
C MET A 394 19.90 -18.00 9.57
N VAL A 395 20.84 -17.67 10.47
CA VAL A 395 20.55 -16.93 11.70
C VAL A 395 21.50 -15.74 11.77
N GLN A 396 20.94 -14.55 11.87
CA GLN A 396 21.70 -13.29 11.95
C GLN A 396 21.41 -12.62 13.28
N ARG A 397 22.45 -12.31 14.06
CA ARG A 397 22.36 -11.54 15.29
C ARG A 397 22.75 -10.10 15.04
N PHE A 398 21.88 -9.19 15.40
CA PHE A 398 22.14 -7.76 15.46
C PHE A 398 22.40 -7.35 16.90
N ILE A 399 23.49 -6.64 17.12
CA ILE A 399 23.88 -6.09 18.44
C ILE A 399 23.65 -4.59 18.39
N ALA A 400 22.71 -4.08 19.17
CA ALA A 400 22.41 -2.66 19.22
C ALA A 400 23.60 -1.86 19.82
N LYS A 401 23.86 -0.70 19.26
CA LYS A 401 24.84 0.22 19.88
C LYS A 401 24.25 0.76 21.17
N LYS A 402 24.92 0.50 22.29
CA LYS A 402 24.61 1.09 23.60
C LYS A 402 24.95 2.56 23.61
#